data_dc263e71d79aa4f8a6aeed533287efb3
#
_entry.id   dc263e71d79aa4f8a6aeed533287efb3
#
_cell.length_a   1.000
_cell.length_b   1.000
_cell.length_c   1.000
_cell.angle_alpha   90.00
_cell.angle_beta   90.00
_cell.angle_gamma   90.00
#
_symmetry.space_group_name_H-M   'P 1'
#
loop_
_entity.id
_entity.type
_entity.pdbx_description
1 polymer ?
#
loop_
_entity_poly.entity_id
_entity_poly.type
_entity_poly.pdbx_seq_one_letter_code
_entity_poly.pdbx_strand_id
1 'polypeptide(L)'
;AYEIGNGDWSSDVCSSDLFRPSCLICAYCSLFMLIFWAGVNVVETEVRRRGRPGQAEPVAQKGAQALERGIAILQYLERSGGSSSVSDISASLDLPLSTTFRLLKVLQGADFVYQDSQLGWWHIGLGVFNVGSAYIHNRDVLSVAGPFMHRLMLLSGETVNVAIRNGTEAVLIGQKECKSMVRMCAPLGSRMPLHASGAGKALLYPLMEEELMDIVVKTGLQQFTPNTLVDFPTLLRNLELARDNGYIVDHEEHVIGLNCIASAIYDDAGSVVAAISISGPASRLTEDRFISQGELVRDTARDISTALGLKAPVA
;
A
#
# COMPACT_ATOMS: atom_id res chain seq x y z
N ALA A 1 30.39 -30.71 29.28
CA ALA A 1 29.67 -31.73 30.02
C ALA A 1 28.83 -31.05 31.11
N TYR A 2 27.56 -30.81 30.86
CA TYR A 2 26.56 -30.68 31.93
C TYR A 2 25.24 -31.21 31.38
N GLU A 3 24.64 -32.09 32.15
CA GLU A 3 23.50 -32.94 31.84
C GLU A 3 22.17 -32.17 31.82
N ILE A 4 21.28 -32.64 30.95
CA ILE A 4 19.89 -32.20 30.81
C ILE A 4 19.05 -33.02 31.82
N GLY A 5 18.36 -32.33 32.72
CA GLY A 5 17.35 -32.91 33.59
C GLY A 5 15.95 -32.78 32.98
N ASN A 6 15.34 -33.91 32.63
CA ASN A 6 13.92 -34.05 32.34
C ASN A 6 13.09 -33.84 33.61
N GLY A 7 12.09 -32.99 33.55
CA GLY A 7 11.08 -32.83 34.59
C GLY A 7 9.69 -32.92 34.02
N ASP A 8 9.05 -34.08 34.24
CA ASP A 8 7.62 -34.32 34.06
C ASP A 8 6.78 -33.37 34.92
N TRP A 9 5.73 -32.80 34.35
CA TRP A 9 4.62 -32.21 35.10
C TRP A 9 3.32 -32.87 34.71
N SER A 10 2.88 -33.78 35.57
CA SER A 10 1.56 -34.39 35.59
C SER A 10 0.50 -33.38 36.08
N SER A 11 -0.67 -33.53 35.50
CA SER A 11 -2.00 -33.07 35.93
C SER A 11 -2.21 -33.11 37.45
N ASP A 12 -2.89 -32.11 37.92
CA ASP A 12 -3.95 -32.06 38.93
C ASP A 12 -3.86 -30.75 39.73
N VAL A 13 -4.84 -29.89 39.59
CA VAL A 13 -5.62 -29.28 40.67
C VAL A 13 -6.83 -28.57 40.07
N CYS A 14 -7.98 -29.23 40.11
CA CYS A 14 -9.28 -28.58 40.18
C CYS A 14 -9.53 -28.17 41.62
N SER A 15 -9.79 -26.91 41.86
CA SER A 15 -10.63 -26.54 43.03
C SER A 15 -11.42 -25.26 42.69
N SER A 16 -12.73 -25.50 42.71
CA SER A 16 -13.85 -24.59 42.80
C SER A 16 -13.65 -23.42 43.78
N ASP A 17 -14.20 -22.31 43.41
CA ASP A 17 -14.90 -21.26 44.14
C ASP A 17 -14.47 -19.86 43.69
N LEU A 18 -15.37 -19.20 42.99
CA LEU A 18 -15.69 -17.78 43.10
C LEU A 18 -16.61 -17.32 41.95
N PHE A 19 -17.89 -17.76 42.00
CA PHE A 19 -18.97 -17.07 41.32
C PHE A 19 -19.42 -15.89 42.19
N ARG A 20 -19.21 -14.65 41.75
CA ARG A 20 -20.01 -13.49 42.17
C ARG A 20 -20.64 -12.82 40.94
N PRO A 21 -21.95 -12.58 40.94
CA PRO A 21 -22.66 -12.01 39.82
C PRO A 21 -22.74 -10.48 40.00
N SER A 22 -22.01 -9.75 39.18
CA SER A 22 -22.29 -8.34 38.90
C SER A 22 -21.49 -7.84 37.67
N CYS A 23 -21.96 -8.18 36.51
CA CYS A 23 -21.55 -7.50 35.30
C CYS A 23 -22.72 -7.53 34.29
N LEU A 24 -23.28 -6.36 34.01
CA LEU A 24 -24.45 -6.09 33.16
C LEU A 24 -24.25 -6.40 31.66
N ILE A 25 -23.19 -7.08 31.29
CA ILE A 25 -22.85 -7.42 29.89
C ILE A 25 -23.30 -8.85 29.52
N CYS A 26 -23.77 -9.66 30.47
CA CYS A 26 -24.15 -11.06 30.23
C CYS A 26 -25.63 -11.24 29.82
N ALA A 27 -26.44 -10.17 29.77
CA ALA A 27 -27.88 -10.27 29.46
C ALA A 27 -28.20 -10.27 27.94
N TYR A 28 -27.25 -9.92 27.07
CA TYR A 28 -27.49 -9.88 25.62
C TYR A 28 -27.07 -11.16 24.86
N CYS A 29 -26.28 -12.02 25.47
CA CYS A 29 -25.87 -13.28 24.82
C CYS A 29 -26.85 -14.44 24.99
N SER A 30 -27.78 -14.41 25.98
CA SER A 30 -28.73 -15.51 26.21
C SER A 30 -30.02 -15.43 25.40
N LEU A 31 -30.30 -14.31 24.74
CA LEU A 31 -31.54 -14.18 23.94
C LEU A 31 -31.36 -14.60 22.47
N PHE A 32 -30.14 -14.81 22.00
CA PHE A 32 -29.86 -15.19 20.61
C PHE A 32 -29.73 -16.71 20.40
N MET A 33 -29.66 -17.50 21.48
CA MET A 33 -29.54 -18.97 21.41
C MET A 33 -30.88 -19.75 21.58
N LEU A 34 -32.00 -19.07 21.87
CA LEU A 34 -33.30 -19.72 22.12
C LEU A 34 -34.26 -19.68 20.92
N ILE A 35 -33.88 -19.10 19.78
CA ILE A 35 -34.73 -19.08 18.56
C ILE A 35 -34.36 -20.18 17.55
N PHE A 36 -33.31 -20.96 17.80
CA PHE A 36 -32.84 -21.99 16.84
C PHE A 36 -33.25 -23.42 17.20
N TRP A 37 -34.11 -23.63 18.22
CA TRP A 37 -34.53 -24.98 18.60
C TRP A 37 -36.05 -25.12 18.74
N ALA A 38 -36.80 -24.85 17.65
CA ALA A 38 -38.18 -25.28 17.50
C ALA A 38 -38.30 -25.93 16.11
N GLY A 39 -38.10 -27.26 16.08
CA GLY A 39 -38.29 -28.05 14.88
C GLY A 39 -39.77 -28.04 14.46
N VAL A 40 -40.01 -27.55 13.26
CA VAL A 40 -41.26 -27.74 12.54
C VAL A 40 -41.00 -28.80 11.48
N ASN A 41 -41.53 -30.02 11.71
CA ASN A 41 -41.63 -31.05 10.68
C ASN A 41 -42.59 -30.59 9.59
N VAL A 42 -42.07 -30.23 8.42
CA VAL A 42 -42.87 -30.05 7.21
C VAL A 42 -42.72 -31.32 6.37
N VAL A 43 -43.82 -31.99 6.15
CA VAL A 43 -43.95 -33.15 5.26
C VAL A 43 -43.68 -32.71 3.84
N GLU A 44 -42.61 -33.25 3.24
CA GLU A 44 -42.26 -33.03 1.81
C GLU A 44 -43.28 -33.79 0.94
N THR A 45 -44.09 -33.03 0.23
CA THR A 45 -44.81 -33.55 -0.96
C THR A 45 -43.97 -33.24 -2.20
N GLU A 46 -43.40 -34.29 -2.79
CA GLU A 46 -42.71 -34.24 -4.08
C GLU A 46 -43.65 -33.77 -5.20
N VAL A 47 -43.48 -32.48 -5.59
CA VAL A 47 -44.03 -31.98 -6.87
C VAL A 47 -42.92 -31.95 -7.90
N ARG A 48 -42.88 -32.94 -8.79
CA ARG A 48 -42.00 -32.95 -9.98
C ARG A 48 -42.27 -31.72 -10.83
N ARG A 49 -41.47 -30.67 -10.70
CA ARG A 49 -41.45 -29.49 -11.60
C ARG A 49 -40.57 -29.77 -12.81
N ARG A 50 -41.18 -29.78 -13.98
CA ARG A 50 -40.51 -29.79 -15.29
C ARG A 50 -39.48 -28.66 -15.34
N GLY A 51 -38.29 -28.97 -15.89
CA GLY A 51 -37.13 -28.11 -15.94
C GLY A 51 -37.43 -26.73 -16.50
N ARG A 52 -37.07 -25.72 -15.72
CA ARG A 52 -36.97 -24.33 -16.15
C ARG A 52 -35.72 -24.22 -17.02
N PRO A 53 -35.73 -23.56 -18.19
CA PRO A 53 -34.53 -23.31 -18.97
C PRO A 53 -33.55 -22.54 -18.08
N GLY A 54 -32.28 -22.98 -18.05
CA GLY A 54 -31.24 -22.31 -17.29
C GLY A 54 -31.22 -20.82 -17.66
N GLN A 55 -31.29 -19.97 -16.65
CA GLN A 55 -31.10 -18.53 -16.84
C GLN A 55 -29.71 -18.35 -17.41
N ALA A 56 -29.60 -17.91 -18.66
CA ALA A 56 -28.36 -17.45 -19.25
C ALA A 56 -27.87 -16.28 -18.39
N GLU A 57 -26.68 -16.40 -17.82
CA GLU A 57 -26.03 -15.27 -17.15
C GLU A 57 -26.02 -14.04 -18.06
N PRO A 58 -26.31 -12.85 -17.54
CA PRO A 58 -26.34 -11.64 -18.35
C PRO A 58 -25.02 -11.45 -19.09
N VAL A 59 -25.07 -11.18 -20.39
CA VAL A 59 -23.91 -10.95 -21.26
C VAL A 59 -22.96 -9.88 -20.69
N ALA A 60 -23.48 -8.92 -19.92
CA ALA A 60 -22.72 -7.92 -19.19
C ALA A 60 -21.75 -8.50 -18.15
N GLN A 61 -22.11 -9.59 -17.44
CA GLN A 61 -21.22 -10.24 -16.48
C GLN A 61 -20.05 -10.98 -17.14
N LYS A 62 -20.26 -11.55 -18.33
CA LYS A 62 -19.17 -12.23 -19.05
C LYS A 62 -18.13 -11.25 -19.60
N GLY A 63 -18.55 -10.04 -20.00
CA GLY A 63 -17.64 -8.98 -20.45
C GLY A 63 -16.78 -8.44 -19.30
N ALA A 64 -17.36 -8.21 -18.13
CA ALA A 64 -16.64 -7.73 -16.94
C ALA A 64 -15.58 -8.76 -16.48
N GLN A 65 -15.93 -10.04 -16.43
CA GLN A 65 -14.99 -11.10 -16.06
C GLN A 65 -13.79 -11.23 -17.02
N ALA A 66 -13.97 -11.00 -18.32
CA ALA A 66 -12.88 -11.02 -19.28
C ALA A 66 -11.92 -9.82 -19.06
N LEU A 67 -12.44 -8.65 -18.72
CA LEU A 67 -11.66 -7.46 -18.39
C LEU A 67 -10.88 -7.66 -17.08
N GLU A 68 -11.52 -8.16 -16.05
CA GLU A 68 -10.87 -8.46 -14.75
C GLU A 68 -9.69 -9.42 -14.94
N ARG A 69 -9.88 -10.48 -15.71
CA ARG A 69 -8.81 -11.44 -16.04
C ARG A 69 -7.69 -10.82 -16.86
N GLY A 70 -8.01 -9.93 -17.80
CA GLY A 70 -7.02 -9.21 -18.58
C GLY A 70 -6.17 -8.29 -17.70
N ILE A 71 -6.78 -7.56 -16.77
CA ILE A 71 -6.08 -6.73 -15.77
C ILE A 71 -5.21 -7.61 -14.86
N ALA A 72 -5.72 -8.75 -14.38
CA ALA A 72 -4.96 -9.68 -13.56
C ALA A 72 -3.70 -10.21 -14.28
N ILE A 73 -3.77 -10.44 -15.60
CA ILE A 73 -2.59 -10.82 -16.41
C ILE A 73 -1.54 -9.71 -16.40
N LEU A 74 -1.93 -8.46 -16.60
CA LEU A 74 -0.99 -7.32 -16.58
C LEU A 74 -0.33 -7.16 -15.21
N GLN A 75 -1.11 -7.28 -14.13
CA GLN A 75 -0.61 -7.23 -12.76
C GLN A 75 0.32 -8.41 -12.42
N TYR A 76 0.05 -9.58 -12.96
CA TYR A 76 0.95 -10.72 -12.81
C TYR A 76 2.28 -10.48 -13.53
N LEU A 77 2.25 -10.01 -14.77
CA LEU A 77 3.45 -9.70 -15.53
C LEU A 77 4.30 -8.63 -14.84
N GLU A 78 3.67 -7.60 -14.29
CA GLU A 78 4.35 -6.56 -13.50
C GLU A 78 5.14 -7.18 -12.33
N ARG A 79 4.49 -8.03 -11.51
CA ARG A 79 5.12 -8.71 -10.36
C ARG A 79 6.19 -9.73 -10.76
N SER A 80 6.12 -10.28 -11.98
CA SER A 80 7.08 -11.26 -12.52
C SER A 80 8.28 -10.60 -13.20
N GLY A 81 8.54 -9.31 -12.97
CA GLY A 81 9.65 -8.60 -13.61
C GLY A 81 9.39 -8.21 -15.06
N GLY A 82 8.13 -8.11 -15.45
CA GLY A 82 7.71 -7.65 -16.79
C GLY A 82 7.56 -8.74 -17.84
N SER A 83 7.87 -10.00 -17.52
CA SER A 83 7.78 -11.11 -18.51
C SER A 83 7.43 -12.46 -17.87
N SER A 84 6.74 -13.34 -18.63
CA SER A 84 6.45 -14.70 -18.20
C SER A 84 5.99 -15.60 -19.37
N SER A 85 6.00 -16.93 -19.16
CA SER A 85 5.39 -17.87 -20.09
C SER A 85 3.87 -17.91 -19.94
N VAL A 86 3.15 -18.31 -21.01
CA VAL A 86 1.68 -18.46 -20.93
C VAL A 86 1.28 -19.54 -19.91
N SER A 87 2.11 -20.56 -19.72
CA SER A 87 1.86 -21.64 -18.75
C SER A 87 1.93 -21.14 -17.31
N ASP A 88 2.93 -20.32 -16.98
CA ASP A 88 3.11 -19.77 -15.64
C ASP A 88 1.99 -18.77 -15.30
N ILE A 89 1.61 -17.91 -16.27
CA ILE A 89 0.46 -17.01 -16.13
C ILE A 89 -0.82 -17.81 -15.88
N SER A 90 -1.07 -18.85 -16.67
CA SER A 90 -2.24 -19.74 -16.56
C SER A 90 -2.32 -20.40 -15.18
N ALA A 91 -1.21 -20.99 -14.72
CA ALA A 91 -1.12 -21.65 -13.42
C ALA A 91 -1.29 -20.68 -12.25
N SER A 92 -0.64 -19.52 -12.31
CA SER A 92 -0.67 -18.53 -11.21
C SER A 92 -2.03 -17.86 -11.04
N LEU A 93 -2.79 -17.70 -12.13
CA LEU A 93 -4.11 -17.04 -12.10
C LEU A 93 -5.28 -18.03 -12.09
N ASP A 94 -5.01 -19.33 -12.02
CA ASP A 94 -6.01 -20.41 -12.11
C ASP A 94 -6.95 -20.23 -13.32
N LEU A 95 -6.36 -19.94 -14.48
CA LEU A 95 -7.09 -19.76 -15.73
C LEU A 95 -6.77 -20.90 -16.70
N PRO A 96 -7.76 -21.41 -17.49
CA PRO A 96 -7.45 -22.33 -18.58
C PRO A 96 -6.44 -21.73 -19.57
N LEU A 97 -5.46 -22.52 -20.02
CA LEU A 97 -4.41 -22.07 -20.94
C LEU A 97 -4.96 -21.41 -22.20
N SER A 98 -6.05 -21.96 -22.78
CA SER A 98 -6.73 -21.40 -23.95
C SER A 98 -7.35 -20.03 -23.69
N THR A 99 -7.87 -19.81 -22.47
CA THR A 99 -8.43 -18.54 -22.05
C THR A 99 -7.32 -17.50 -21.86
N THR A 100 -6.24 -17.87 -21.17
CA THR A 100 -5.06 -17.02 -20.96
C THR A 100 -4.46 -16.59 -22.30
N PHE A 101 -4.24 -17.53 -23.22
CA PHE A 101 -3.71 -17.21 -24.54
C PHE A 101 -4.62 -16.26 -25.33
N ARG A 102 -5.95 -16.48 -25.29
CA ARG A 102 -6.90 -15.58 -25.98
C ARG A 102 -6.90 -14.17 -25.39
N LEU A 103 -6.81 -14.03 -24.09
CA LEU A 103 -6.72 -12.74 -23.41
C LEU A 103 -5.41 -12.02 -23.74
N LEU A 104 -4.28 -12.74 -23.75
CA LEU A 104 -2.98 -12.21 -24.17
C LEU A 104 -3.00 -11.72 -25.62
N LYS A 105 -3.69 -12.43 -26.53
CA LYS A 105 -3.85 -11.97 -27.92
C LYS A 105 -4.70 -10.71 -28.03
N VAL A 106 -5.71 -10.53 -27.20
CA VAL A 106 -6.49 -9.27 -27.14
C VAL A 106 -5.62 -8.12 -26.60
N LEU A 107 -4.89 -8.35 -25.52
CA LEU A 107 -3.95 -7.37 -24.95
C LEU A 107 -2.84 -7.01 -25.95
N GLN A 108 -2.35 -7.99 -26.72
CA GLN A 108 -1.37 -7.77 -27.80
C GLN A 108 -1.94 -6.86 -28.91
N GLY A 109 -3.21 -7.05 -29.29
CA GLY A 109 -3.88 -6.19 -30.27
C GLY A 109 -3.98 -4.73 -29.84
N ALA A 110 -3.97 -4.47 -28.52
CA ALA A 110 -3.95 -3.14 -27.91
C ALA A 110 -2.53 -2.65 -27.55
N ASP A 111 -1.48 -3.36 -27.94
CA ASP A 111 -0.07 -3.10 -27.62
C ASP A 111 0.25 -3.10 -26.11
N PHE A 112 -0.61 -3.72 -25.27
CA PHE A 112 -0.41 -3.83 -23.84
C PHE A 112 0.56 -4.94 -23.45
N VAL A 113 0.70 -5.96 -24.32
CA VAL A 113 1.71 -7.01 -24.21
C VAL A 113 2.26 -7.34 -25.59
N TYR A 114 3.47 -7.88 -25.62
CA TYR A 114 4.02 -8.49 -26.84
C TYR A 114 4.62 -9.85 -26.53
N GLN A 115 4.72 -10.71 -27.54
CA GLN A 115 5.32 -12.02 -27.42
C GLN A 115 6.70 -12.02 -28.07
N ASP A 116 7.71 -12.43 -27.30
CA ASP A 116 9.04 -12.68 -27.81
C ASP A 116 9.03 -13.84 -28.80
N SER A 117 9.62 -13.64 -29.98
CA SER A 117 9.63 -14.64 -31.06
C SER A 117 10.59 -15.80 -30.82
N GLN A 118 11.61 -15.65 -29.96
CA GLN A 118 12.60 -16.67 -29.68
C GLN A 118 12.19 -17.60 -28.55
N LEU A 119 11.78 -17.03 -27.42
CA LEU A 119 11.43 -17.77 -26.21
C LEU A 119 9.91 -18.02 -26.08
N GLY A 120 9.08 -17.32 -26.88
CA GLY A 120 7.64 -17.41 -26.79
C GLY A 120 7.04 -16.76 -25.51
N TRP A 121 7.87 -16.03 -24.76
CA TRP A 121 7.45 -15.34 -23.53
C TRP A 121 6.65 -14.09 -23.84
N TRP A 122 5.76 -13.77 -22.92
CA TRP A 122 4.93 -12.56 -22.98
C TRP A 122 5.53 -11.48 -22.08
N HIS A 123 5.63 -10.28 -22.62
CA HIS A 123 6.21 -9.10 -21.98
C HIS A 123 5.19 -7.98 -21.94
N ILE A 124 5.34 -7.07 -20.96
CA ILE A 124 4.60 -5.81 -20.92
C ILE A 124 4.95 -4.99 -22.17
N GLY A 125 3.92 -4.52 -22.89
CA GLY A 125 4.03 -3.71 -24.11
C GLY A 125 4.01 -2.21 -23.83
N LEU A 126 4.37 -1.42 -24.84
CA LEU A 126 4.45 0.04 -24.77
C LEU A 126 3.07 0.70 -24.51
N GLY A 127 1.97 0.05 -24.89
CA GLY A 127 0.62 0.56 -24.64
C GLY A 127 0.32 0.78 -23.16
N VAL A 128 0.82 -0.09 -22.26
CA VAL A 128 0.67 0.09 -20.80
C VAL A 128 1.43 1.32 -20.33
N PHE A 129 2.65 1.54 -20.82
CA PHE A 129 3.44 2.73 -20.51
C PHE A 129 2.71 4.01 -20.96
N ASN A 130 2.16 4.03 -22.17
CA ASN A 130 1.44 5.19 -22.69
C ASN A 130 0.21 5.56 -21.85
N VAL A 131 -0.58 4.55 -21.42
CA VAL A 131 -1.73 4.76 -20.52
C VAL A 131 -1.26 5.24 -19.15
N GLY A 132 -0.22 4.63 -18.58
CA GLY A 132 0.36 5.06 -17.30
C GLY A 132 0.96 6.47 -17.36
N SER A 133 1.60 6.82 -18.47
CA SER A 133 2.18 8.15 -18.67
C SER A 133 1.14 9.26 -18.70
N ALA A 134 -0.08 9.00 -19.20
CA ALA A 134 -1.18 9.96 -19.16
C ALA A 134 -1.58 10.32 -17.72
N TYR A 135 -1.47 9.38 -16.77
CA TYR A 135 -1.68 9.66 -15.35
C TYR A 135 -0.61 10.61 -14.78
N ILE A 136 0.65 10.43 -15.20
CA ILE A 136 1.78 11.26 -14.75
C ILE A 136 1.68 12.67 -15.36
N HIS A 137 1.29 12.78 -16.64
CA HIS A 137 1.16 14.08 -17.34
C HIS A 137 -0.02 14.92 -16.83
N ASN A 138 -1.11 14.29 -16.39
CA ASN A 138 -2.26 15.02 -15.82
C ASN A 138 -2.00 15.56 -14.39
N ARG A 139 -0.91 15.14 -13.73
CA ARG A 139 -0.40 15.73 -12.52
C ARG A 139 1.02 16.20 -12.80
N ASP A 140 1.16 17.47 -13.13
CA ASP A 140 2.42 18.12 -13.55
C ASP A 140 3.51 18.13 -12.45
N VAL A 141 3.25 17.44 -11.32
CA VAL A 141 4.11 17.40 -10.12
C VAL A 141 5.51 16.91 -10.46
N LEU A 142 5.68 15.85 -11.27
CA LEU A 142 7.01 15.30 -11.55
C LEU A 142 7.82 16.18 -12.50
N SER A 143 7.17 16.79 -13.49
CA SER A 143 7.86 17.69 -14.42
C SER A 143 8.35 18.94 -13.68
N VAL A 144 7.52 19.47 -12.78
CA VAL A 144 7.87 20.61 -11.92
C VAL A 144 8.92 20.21 -10.88
N ALA A 145 8.74 19.07 -10.20
CA ALA A 145 9.65 18.62 -9.11
C ALA A 145 11.05 18.22 -9.61
N GLY A 146 11.21 17.80 -10.86
CA GLY A 146 12.46 17.23 -11.37
C GLY A 146 13.72 18.05 -11.08
N PRO A 147 13.78 19.35 -11.39
CA PRO A 147 14.92 20.22 -11.06
C PRO A 147 15.18 20.33 -9.55
N PHE A 148 14.13 20.44 -8.74
CA PHE A 148 14.21 20.54 -7.29
C PHE A 148 14.71 19.21 -6.66
N MET A 149 14.23 18.07 -7.14
CA MET A 149 14.72 16.75 -6.73
C MET A 149 16.23 16.62 -6.98
N HIS A 150 16.70 17.07 -8.14
CA HIS A 150 18.12 17.02 -8.47
C HIS A 150 18.94 17.89 -7.54
N ARG A 151 18.49 19.12 -7.28
CA ARG A 151 19.13 20.05 -6.34
C ARG A 151 19.15 19.47 -4.92
N LEU A 152 18.02 18.94 -4.43
CA LEU A 152 17.91 18.33 -3.10
C LEU A 152 18.87 17.14 -2.97
N MET A 153 18.97 16.28 -3.98
CA MET A 153 19.92 15.16 -4.02
C MET A 153 21.37 15.62 -3.89
N LEU A 154 21.74 16.70 -4.56
CA LEU A 154 23.11 17.25 -4.47
C LEU A 154 23.40 17.85 -3.09
N LEU A 155 22.43 18.53 -2.47
CA LEU A 155 22.59 19.18 -1.17
C LEU A 155 22.56 18.20 0.00
N SER A 156 21.65 17.24 -0.02
CA SER A 156 21.50 16.22 1.04
C SER A 156 22.57 15.12 0.95
N GLY A 157 23.01 14.79 -0.27
CA GLY A 157 23.86 13.64 -0.56
C GLY A 157 23.11 12.30 -0.56
N GLU A 158 21.77 12.32 -0.44
CA GLU A 158 20.92 11.15 -0.32
C GLU A 158 19.99 10.99 -1.52
N THR A 159 19.42 9.78 -1.69
CA THR A 159 18.40 9.52 -2.72
C THR A 159 17.14 10.32 -2.42
N VAL A 160 16.62 11.03 -3.42
CA VAL A 160 15.40 11.82 -3.35
C VAL A 160 14.25 11.09 -4.05
N ASN A 161 13.10 11.02 -3.39
CA ASN A 161 11.92 10.35 -3.89
C ASN A 161 10.72 11.31 -3.93
N VAL A 162 9.81 11.08 -4.87
CA VAL A 162 8.47 11.67 -4.88
C VAL A 162 7.46 10.54 -4.88
N ALA A 163 6.50 10.61 -3.96
CA ALA A 163 5.43 9.64 -3.81
C ALA A 163 4.07 10.34 -3.76
N ILE A 164 3.03 9.62 -4.16
CA ILE A 164 1.63 10.04 -4.08
C ILE A 164 0.83 9.06 -3.25
N ARG A 165 -0.31 9.49 -2.71
CA ARG A 165 -1.26 8.60 -2.06
C ARG A 165 -2.13 7.91 -3.11
N ASN A 166 -2.21 6.59 -3.03
CA ASN A 166 -3.16 5.78 -3.79
C ASN A 166 -3.96 4.90 -2.82
N GLY A 167 -5.15 5.37 -2.46
CA GLY A 167 -5.97 4.72 -1.43
C GLY A 167 -5.28 4.71 -0.08
N THR A 168 -4.86 3.55 0.35
CA THR A 168 -4.28 3.27 1.67
C THR A 168 -2.74 3.12 1.66
N GLU A 169 -2.09 3.41 0.54
CA GLU A 169 -0.65 3.26 0.36
C GLU A 169 -0.02 4.51 -0.26
N ALA A 170 1.25 4.74 0.01
CA ALA A 170 2.08 5.65 -0.75
C ALA A 170 2.71 4.92 -1.93
N VAL A 171 2.74 5.54 -3.10
CA VAL A 171 3.31 4.96 -4.33
C VAL A 171 4.44 5.85 -4.83
N LEU A 172 5.61 5.27 -5.02
CA LEU A 172 6.79 5.94 -5.56
C LEU A 172 6.59 6.25 -7.04
N ILE A 173 6.59 7.53 -7.41
CA ILE A 173 6.39 7.98 -8.80
C ILE A 173 7.63 8.64 -9.41
N GLY A 174 8.59 9.05 -8.58
CA GLY A 174 9.83 9.69 -9.05
C GLY A 174 10.99 9.44 -8.11
N GLN A 175 12.19 9.23 -8.67
CA GLN A 175 13.41 9.00 -7.91
C GLN A 175 14.61 9.68 -8.57
N LYS A 176 15.48 10.29 -7.75
CA LYS A 176 16.82 10.74 -8.11
C LYS A 176 17.82 10.10 -7.18
N GLU A 177 18.51 9.08 -7.68
CA GLU A 177 19.50 8.36 -6.91
C GLU A 177 20.76 9.19 -6.67
N CYS A 178 21.26 9.15 -5.44
CA CYS A 178 22.57 9.72 -5.12
C CYS A 178 23.70 8.84 -5.67
N LYS A 179 24.93 9.39 -5.70
CA LYS A 179 26.10 8.68 -6.24
C LYS A 179 26.76 7.71 -5.25
N SER A 180 26.25 7.59 -4.02
CA SER A 180 26.81 6.70 -3.00
C SER A 180 26.62 5.23 -3.42
N MET A 181 27.64 4.39 -3.15
CA MET A 181 27.56 2.94 -3.44
C MET A 181 26.43 2.28 -2.62
N VAL A 182 26.33 2.63 -1.34
CA VAL A 182 25.21 2.22 -0.48
C VAL A 182 24.17 3.32 -0.50
N ARG A 183 23.03 3.08 -1.12
CA ARG A 183 21.92 4.03 -1.24
C ARG A 183 20.59 3.33 -1.27
N MET A 184 19.52 4.05 -0.89
CA MET A 184 18.16 3.59 -1.12
C MET A 184 17.88 3.59 -2.63
N CYS A 185 17.36 2.48 -3.14
CA CYS A 185 16.88 2.35 -4.50
C CYS A 185 15.64 1.46 -4.50
N ALA A 186 14.56 1.92 -5.11
CA ALA A 186 13.34 1.15 -5.28
C ALA A 186 12.78 1.39 -6.69
N PRO A 187 12.18 0.39 -7.33
CA PRO A 187 11.49 0.58 -8.61
C PRO A 187 10.37 1.63 -8.51
N LEU A 188 10.16 2.41 -9.55
CA LEU A 188 8.98 3.27 -9.66
C LEU A 188 7.74 2.38 -9.63
N GLY A 189 6.66 2.84 -8.96
CA GLY A 189 5.47 2.04 -8.69
C GLY A 189 5.53 1.27 -7.37
N SER A 190 6.69 1.21 -6.69
CA SER A 190 6.80 0.58 -5.35
C SER A 190 5.81 1.20 -4.37
N ARG A 191 5.18 0.35 -3.58
CA ARG A 191 4.17 0.70 -2.58
C ARG A 191 4.77 0.69 -1.19
N MET A 192 4.39 1.65 -0.37
CA MET A 192 4.87 1.82 0.99
C MET A 192 3.70 2.05 1.93
N PRO A 193 3.76 1.55 3.18
CA PRO A 193 2.73 1.80 4.18
C PRO A 193 2.67 3.30 4.52
N LEU A 194 1.45 3.85 4.66
CA LEU A 194 1.29 5.27 4.97
C LEU A 194 1.82 5.61 6.38
N HIS A 195 1.60 4.75 7.37
CA HIS A 195 1.96 5.03 8.77
C HIS A 195 3.42 4.79 9.12
N ALA A 196 4.13 3.95 8.36
CA ALA A 196 5.48 3.49 8.68
C ALA A 196 6.54 3.88 7.65
N SER A 197 6.23 4.84 6.77
CA SER A 197 7.22 5.38 5.82
C SER A 197 7.22 6.90 5.85
N GLY A 198 8.39 7.53 5.66
CA GLY A 198 8.50 8.98 5.68
C GLY A 198 7.57 9.65 4.67
N ALA A 199 7.59 9.21 3.40
CA ALA A 199 6.69 9.73 2.37
C ALA A 199 5.21 9.45 2.69
N GLY A 200 4.89 8.27 3.25
CA GLY A 200 3.54 7.93 3.69
C GLY A 200 3.04 8.87 4.78
N LYS A 201 3.81 9.05 5.83
CA LYS A 201 3.46 9.95 6.94
C LYS A 201 3.38 11.42 6.48
N ALA A 202 4.21 11.83 5.51
CA ALA A 202 4.11 13.17 4.92
C ALA A 202 2.81 13.39 4.14
N LEU A 203 2.24 12.35 3.56
CA LEU A 203 0.92 12.39 2.94
C LEU A 203 -0.23 12.35 3.95
N LEU A 204 0.04 11.95 5.21
CA LEU A 204 -0.95 11.87 6.28
C LEU A 204 -1.00 13.13 7.14
N TYR A 205 0.13 13.75 7.51
CA TYR A 205 0.13 14.81 8.50
C TYR A 205 -0.75 16.03 8.15
N PRO A 206 -1.02 16.36 6.87
CA PRO A 206 -1.92 17.45 6.53
C PRO A 206 -3.42 17.11 6.66
N LEU A 207 -3.76 15.81 6.83
CA LEU A 207 -5.15 15.36 6.87
C LEU A 207 -5.79 15.64 8.22
N MET A 208 -7.13 15.79 8.23
CA MET A 208 -7.90 15.90 9.46
C MET A 208 -7.94 14.58 10.22
N GLU A 209 -8.10 14.62 11.54
CA GLU A 209 -8.07 13.44 12.41
C GLU A 209 -9.11 12.37 12.01
N GLU A 210 -10.30 12.79 11.57
CA GLU A 210 -11.36 11.90 11.12
C GLU A 210 -10.91 11.08 9.89
N GLU A 211 -10.28 11.72 8.90
CA GLU A 211 -9.77 11.04 7.70
C GLU A 211 -8.60 10.11 8.04
N LEU A 212 -7.73 10.52 8.97
CA LEU A 212 -6.65 9.68 9.50
C LEU A 212 -7.19 8.42 10.17
N MET A 213 -8.21 8.56 11.00
CA MET A 213 -8.86 7.44 11.68
C MET A 213 -9.46 6.46 10.66
N ASP A 214 -10.15 6.96 9.63
CA ASP A 214 -10.72 6.14 8.56
C ASP A 214 -9.66 5.33 7.80
N ILE A 215 -8.50 5.93 7.57
CA ILE A 215 -7.36 5.24 6.92
C ILE A 215 -6.85 4.15 7.86
N VAL A 216 -6.58 4.47 9.12
CA VAL A 216 -6.03 3.53 10.10
C VAL A 216 -6.96 2.36 10.38
N VAL A 217 -8.27 2.59 10.44
CA VAL A 217 -9.27 1.51 10.58
C VAL A 217 -9.22 0.55 9.39
N LYS A 218 -8.99 1.05 8.18
CA LYS A 218 -8.94 0.23 6.96
C LYS A 218 -7.62 -0.53 6.79
N THR A 219 -6.49 0.07 7.22
CA THR A 219 -5.15 -0.50 6.99
C THR A 219 -4.60 -1.28 8.18
N GLY A 220 -5.04 -0.94 9.39
CA GLY A 220 -4.32 -1.23 10.61
C GLY A 220 -3.00 -0.45 10.72
N LEU A 221 -2.26 -0.71 11.79
CA LEU A 221 -0.91 -0.19 12.04
C LEU A 221 0.04 -1.38 12.16
N GLN A 222 0.33 -2.03 11.02
CA GLN A 222 1.20 -3.20 10.98
C GLN A 222 2.61 -2.84 11.46
N GLN A 223 3.18 -3.64 12.35
CA GLN A 223 4.56 -3.50 12.80
C GLN A 223 5.52 -4.08 11.75
N PHE A 224 6.48 -3.29 11.29
CA PHE A 224 7.55 -3.70 10.37
C PHE A 224 8.89 -3.83 11.12
N THR A 225 9.12 -2.93 12.08
CA THR A 225 10.33 -2.90 12.91
C THR A 225 9.94 -2.64 14.38
N PRO A 226 10.86 -2.75 15.34
CA PRO A 226 10.59 -2.31 16.71
C PRO A 226 10.25 -0.81 16.84
N ASN A 227 10.66 0.01 15.87
CA ASN A 227 10.45 1.46 15.88
C ASN A 227 9.12 1.88 15.21
N THR A 228 8.42 0.96 14.54
CA THR A 228 7.14 1.26 13.87
C THR A 228 6.11 1.78 14.89
N LEU A 229 5.43 2.88 14.54
CA LEU A 229 4.33 3.42 15.33
C LEU A 229 3.10 2.54 15.15
N VAL A 230 2.74 1.78 16.20
CA VAL A 230 1.69 0.74 16.15
C VAL A 230 0.40 1.13 16.88
N ASP A 231 0.33 2.33 17.45
CA ASP A 231 -0.89 2.86 18.08
C ASP A 231 -1.25 4.24 17.52
N PHE A 232 -2.55 4.49 17.38
CA PHE A 232 -3.07 5.72 16.79
C PHE A 232 -2.68 6.99 17.58
N PRO A 233 -2.75 7.04 18.93
CA PRO A 233 -2.35 8.23 19.69
C PRO A 233 -0.88 8.61 19.47
N THR A 234 0.02 7.65 19.38
CA THR A 234 1.44 7.92 19.12
C THR A 234 1.67 8.39 17.68
N LEU A 235 1.01 7.75 16.71
CA LEU A 235 1.04 8.21 15.32
C LEU A 235 0.50 9.64 15.21
N LEU A 236 -0.64 9.94 15.81
CA LEU A 236 -1.26 11.27 15.77
C LEU A 236 -0.32 12.35 16.31
N ARG A 237 0.28 12.13 17.49
CA ARG A 237 1.28 13.06 18.05
C ARG A 237 2.47 13.28 17.12
N ASN A 238 2.95 12.21 16.47
CA ASN A 238 4.06 12.33 15.50
C ASN A 238 3.65 13.18 14.28
N LEU A 239 2.41 13.02 13.80
CA LEU A 239 1.87 13.81 12.69
C LEU A 239 1.61 15.28 13.09
N GLU A 240 1.16 15.55 14.32
CA GLU A 240 0.98 16.91 14.85
C GLU A 240 2.32 17.66 14.89
N LEU A 241 3.36 17.04 15.44
CA LEU A 241 4.71 17.62 15.43
C LEU A 241 5.22 17.88 14.00
N ALA A 242 4.85 17.03 13.05
CA ALA A 242 5.21 17.21 11.66
C ALA A 242 4.49 18.40 11.01
N ARG A 243 3.24 18.69 11.41
CA ARG A 243 2.51 19.92 10.97
C ARG A 243 3.26 21.18 11.39
N ASP A 244 3.71 21.21 12.64
CA ASP A 244 4.45 22.37 13.18
C ASP A 244 5.81 22.55 12.51
N ASN A 245 6.52 21.45 12.26
CA ASN A 245 7.87 21.49 11.66
C ASN A 245 7.83 21.62 10.13
N GLY A 246 6.74 21.22 9.47
CA GLY A 246 6.60 21.13 8.02
C GLY A 246 7.34 19.95 7.38
N TYR A 247 7.87 19.03 8.19
CA TYR A 247 8.50 17.79 7.74
C TYR A 247 8.31 16.68 8.78
N ILE A 248 8.51 15.43 8.34
CA ILE A 248 8.40 14.25 9.20
C ILE A 248 9.60 13.33 9.00
N VAL A 249 10.00 12.64 10.06
CA VAL A 249 11.08 11.66 10.06
C VAL A 249 10.49 10.26 10.22
N ASP A 250 10.94 9.35 9.37
CA ASP A 250 10.84 7.90 9.54
C ASP A 250 12.20 7.43 10.06
N HIS A 251 12.26 7.08 11.34
CA HIS A 251 13.46 6.63 12.03
C HIS A 251 13.47 5.12 12.12
N GLU A 252 13.89 4.46 11.03
CA GLU A 252 13.94 3.00 10.92
C GLU A 252 12.56 2.32 11.18
N GLU A 253 11.46 3.01 10.87
CA GLU A 253 10.11 2.51 11.15
C GLU A 253 9.66 1.45 10.13
N HIS A 254 10.08 1.59 8.86
CA HIS A 254 9.77 0.65 7.80
C HIS A 254 10.86 -0.42 7.64
N VAL A 255 12.12 -0.02 7.66
CA VAL A 255 13.28 -0.89 7.45
C VAL A 255 14.40 -0.49 8.39
N ILE A 256 14.90 -1.45 9.19
CA ILE A 256 16.08 -1.24 10.04
C ILE A 256 17.28 -0.83 9.20
N GLY A 257 18.00 0.18 9.65
CA GLY A 257 19.18 0.73 8.97
C GLY A 257 18.85 1.77 7.89
N LEU A 258 17.56 2.12 7.69
CA LEU A 258 17.13 3.12 6.73
C LEU A 258 16.37 4.24 7.45
N ASN A 259 16.84 5.49 7.32
CA ASN A 259 16.11 6.67 7.73
C ASN A 259 15.56 7.43 6.52
N CYS A 260 14.40 8.07 6.71
CA CYS A 260 13.76 8.87 5.68
C CYS A 260 13.22 10.17 6.30
N ILE A 261 13.38 11.29 5.59
CA ILE A 261 12.81 12.58 5.98
C ILE A 261 11.96 13.08 4.81
N ALA A 262 10.72 13.47 5.09
CA ALA A 262 9.75 13.80 4.06
C ALA A 262 8.94 15.04 4.38
N SER A 263 8.40 15.69 3.35
CA SER A 263 7.49 16.83 3.44
C SER A 263 6.41 16.74 2.36
N ALA A 264 5.22 17.25 2.66
CA ALA A 264 4.09 17.30 1.75
C ALA A 264 4.27 18.38 0.68
N ILE A 265 3.81 18.08 -0.54
CA ILE A 265 3.72 19.00 -1.67
C ILE A 265 2.24 19.31 -1.89
N TYR A 266 1.93 20.59 -2.04
CA TYR A 266 0.58 21.10 -2.19
C TYR A 266 0.36 21.70 -3.58
N ASP A 267 -0.88 21.65 -4.07
CA ASP A 267 -1.31 22.33 -5.28
C ASP A 267 -1.75 23.78 -5.02
N ASP A 268 -2.27 24.44 -6.04
CA ASP A 268 -2.81 25.80 -5.99
C ASP A 268 -4.06 25.95 -5.12
N ALA A 269 -4.78 24.87 -4.85
CA ALA A 269 -5.93 24.81 -3.95
C ALA A 269 -5.53 24.52 -2.48
N GLY A 270 -4.25 24.28 -2.20
CA GLY A 270 -3.75 23.89 -0.88
C GLY A 270 -4.00 22.41 -0.54
N SER A 271 -4.34 21.60 -1.54
CA SER A 271 -4.53 20.15 -1.37
C SER A 271 -3.20 19.43 -1.51
N VAL A 272 -2.98 18.38 -0.69
CA VAL A 272 -1.78 17.54 -0.79
C VAL A 272 -1.84 16.69 -2.05
N VAL A 273 -0.87 16.89 -2.95
CA VAL A 273 -0.80 16.17 -4.23
C VAL A 273 0.31 15.12 -4.26
N ALA A 274 1.37 15.32 -3.45
CA ALA A 274 2.50 14.41 -3.36
C ALA A 274 3.27 14.62 -2.06
N ALA A 275 4.29 13.80 -1.83
CA ALA A 275 5.33 14.03 -0.83
C ALA A 275 6.70 13.91 -1.49
N ILE A 276 7.65 14.78 -1.09
CA ILE A 276 9.06 14.63 -1.42
C ILE A 276 9.82 14.13 -0.20
N SER A 277 10.80 13.26 -0.41
CA SER A 277 11.61 12.73 0.68
C SER A 277 13.07 12.53 0.26
N ILE A 278 13.95 12.54 1.27
CA ILE A 278 15.29 11.96 1.18
C ILE A 278 15.31 10.65 1.95
N SER A 279 16.04 9.67 1.44
CA SER A 279 16.18 8.37 2.10
C SER A 279 17.62 7.90 2.01
N GLY A 280 18.17 7.48 3.15
CA GLY A 280 19.56 7.05 3.25
C GLY A 280 19.81 6.11 4.42
N PRO A 281 20.97 5.42 4.43
CA PRO A 281 21.38 4.58 5.55
C PRO A 281 21.39 5.37 6.87
N ALA A 282 20.88 4.75 7.95
CA ALA A 282 20.85 5.37 9.28
C ALA A 282 22.26 5.79 9.77
N SER A 283 23.31 5.10 9.30
CA SER A 283 24.72 5.46 9.58
C SER A 283 25.17 6.78 8.92
N ARG A 284 24.42 7.31 7.95
CA ARG A 284 24.76 8.54 7.24
C ARG A 284 23.70 9.63 7.42
N LEU A 285 22.44 9.27 7.42
CA LEU A 285 21.32 10.15 7.77
C LEU A 285 21.01 9.96 9.27
N THR A 286 21.89 10.50 10.12
CA THR A 286 21.90 10.34 11.58
C THR A 286 20.97 11.36 12.27
N GLU A 287 20.59 11.11 13.53
CA GLU A 287 19.64 11.96 14.28
C GLU A 287 20.09 13.43 14.38
N ASP A 288 21.40 13.68 14.57
CA ASP A 288 21.96 15.04 14.61
C ASP A 288 21.76 15.84 13.31
N ARG A 289 21.48 15.13 12.20
CA ARG A 289 21.20 15.72 10.91
C ARG A 289 19.70 15.90 10.63
N PHE A 290 18.80 15.32 11.42
CA PHE A 290 17.37 15.32 11.14
C PHE A 290 16.78 16.73 11.03
N ILE A 291 17.18 17.67 11.89
CA ILE A 291 16.67 19.04 11.84
C ILE A 291 17.13 19.73 10.56
N SER A 292 18.44 19.78 10.29
CA SER A 292 18.99 20.47 9.12
C SER A 292 18.52 19.87 7.79
N GLN A 293 18.42 18.56 7.72
CA GLN A 293 17.90 17.87 6.53
C GLN A 293 16.39 18.02 6.40
N GLY A 294 15.66 18.05 7.52
CA GLY A 294 14.21 18.29 7.56
C GLY A 294 13.85 19.67 7.02
N GLU A 295 14.57 20.70 7.44
CA GLU A 295 14.39 22.05 6.92
C GLU A 295 14.68 22.13 5.41
N LEU A 296 15.73 21.46 4.94
CA LEU A 296 16.06 21.40 3.52
C LEU A 296 14.96 20.71 2.69
N VAL A 297 14.39 19.60 3.20
CA VAL A 297 13.29 18.88 2.54
C VAL A 297 12.01 19.71 2.54
N ARG A 298 11.66 20.33 3.69
CA ARG A 298 10.51 21.25 3.82
C ARG A 298 10.60 22.40 2.83
N ASP A 299 11.73 23.07 2.80
CA ASP A 299 11.92 24.24 1.94
C ASP A 299 11.86 23.84 0.45
N THR A 300 12.40 22.67 0.11
CA THR A 300 12.27 22.11 -1.25
C THR A 300 10.81 21.79 -1.59
N ALA A 301 10.03 21.19 -0.67
CA ALA A 301 8.62 20.90 -0.86
C ALA A 301 7.79 22.18 -1.07
N ARG A 302 8.11 23.24 -0.30
CA ARG A 302 7.49 24.57 -0.46
C ARG A 302 7.83 25.20 -1.80
N ASP A 303 9.08 25.13 -2.26
CA ASP A 303 9.49 25.65 -3.57
C ASP A 303 8.72 24.94 -4.70
N ILE A 304 8.57 23.60 -4.61
CA ILE A 304 7.77 22.82 -5.58
C ILE A 304 6.29 23.23 -5.52
N SER A 305 5.71 23.34 -4.33
CA SER A 305 4.30 23.75 -4.16
C SER A 305 4.05 25.15 -4.73
N THR A 306 4.98 26.08 -4.53
CA THR A 306 4.93 27.42 -5.12
C THR A 306 4.99 27.37 -6.64
N ALA A 307 5.84 26.51 -7.21
CA ALA A 307 5.94 26.31 -8.66
C ALA A 307 4.69 25.62 -9.25
N LEU A 308 3.94 24.87 -8.44
CA LEU A 308 2.63 24.29 -8.78
C LEU A 308 1.47 25.29 -8.63
N GLY A 309 1.74 26.52 -8.19
CA GLY A 309 0.73 27.58 -8.11
C GLY A 309 0.24 27.92 -6.71
N LEU A 310 0.76 27.28 -5.65
CA LEU A 310 0.41 27.63 -4.28
C LEU A 310 0.73 29.11 -3.99
N LYS A 311 -0.28 29.92 -3.65
CA LYS A 311 -0.15 31.39 -3.48
C LYS A 311 0.05 31.82 -2.03
N ALA A 312 -0.22 30.96 -1.04
CA ALA A 312 -0.02 31.25 0.36
C ALA A 312 0.79 30.14 1.03
N PRO A 313 1.63 30.47 2.03
CA PRO A 313 2.23 29.42 2.83
C PRO A 313 1.13 28.63 3.54
N VAL A 314 1.16 27.32 3.42
CA VAL A 314 0.36 26.43 4.26
C VAL A 314 0.93 26.58 5.67
N ALA A 315 0.13 27.13 6.57
CA ALA A 315 0.49 27.36 7.98
C ALA A 315 0.67 26.04 8.72
#